data_cfff47b148f89692384890469d4e4f96
#
_entry.id   cfff47b148f89692384890469d4e4f96
#
_cell.length_a   1.000
_cell.length_b   1.000
_cell.length_c   1.000
_cell.angle_alpha   90.00
_cell.angle_beta   90.00
_cell.angle_gamma   90.00
#
_symmetry.space_group_name_H-M   'P 1'
#
loop_
_entity.id
_entity.type
_entity.pdbx_description
1 polymer ?
#
loop_
_entity_poly.entity_id
_entity_poly.type
_entity_poly.pdbx_seq_one_letter_code
_entity_poly.pdbx_strand_id
1 'polypeptide(L)'
;HARLAESAPALPDLAGRTIQIAVENAYLPFNYVDVDTGEAKGWDYDAMNEICARLNCTLEWIEFGWDTMIASVAEGQFDMATDGITITEKRSEIADFSVGYIATEQRMLVRLGEDRFSSPDEFAADSSLILGEQVGTTNYDTAVALVGEDRVVAFDDFGVTVQSLIAGDVDGVVIDETAGQGYQGENADKVELIGESLSSDWLGFIFPKGSDLVGPINAALASMKGDGTLAEINGRWFGPDFAVTYDDIDCGAYCPPVIGTDENPIIWAFVPSGEMDQVVAGAGELGDLLYEQSGLVIDTLVATDYAGVIEAMCAEEAKAQIGSLATFSYLLANEKCGVEAELVAVRYGSATYKGQIFVRNDSGITELAQLADKTFCRPDPLSTSGWIVPSIQLRAAGVDPATDLAEIVDAGGHSASVAGVYNGDCDAGASYVDARGNIEEDHPDVMDVLEVIATSVDIPNDGVQYAPGVSRELRDQLNDALIAVMETEEGVAAMDKAYSWT
;
A
#
# COMPACT_ATOMS: atom_id res chain seq x y z
N HIS A 1 7.51 -4.61 -26.92
CA HIS A 1 6.18 -5.24 -27.02
C HIS A 1 5.51 -5.10 -25.65
N ALA A 2 4.69 -4.05 -25.47
CA ALA A 2 3.81 -3.95 -24.33
C ALA A 2 2.80 -5.12 -24.43
N ARG A 3 2.92 -6.11 -23.54
CA ARG A 3 1.81 -6.97 -23.20
C ARG A 3 0.86 -6.14 -22.35
N LEU A 4 -0.35 -5.94 -22.83
CA LEU A 4 -1.46 -5.44 -22.03
C LEU A 4 -1.56 -6.36 -20.79
N ALA A 5 -1.54 -5.79 -19.61
CA ALA A 5 -1.92 -6.53 -18.41
C ALA A 5 -3.28 -7.18 -18.70
N GLU A 6 -3.37 -8.50 -18.61
CA GLU A 6 -4.66 -9.17 -18.68
C GLU A 6 -5.48 -8.65 -17.49
N SER A 7 -6.56 -7.96 -17.77
CA SER A 7 -7.50 -7.53 -16.72
C SER A 7 -7.93 -8.76 -15.91
N ALA A 8 -8.02 -8.60 -14.58
CA ALA A 8 -8.54 -9.66 -13.71
C ALA A 8 -9.83 -10.25 -14.30
N PRO A 9 -10.04 -11.56 -14.20
CA PRO A 9 -11.22 -12.19 -14.76
C PRO A 9 -12.48 -11.58 -14.15
N ALA A 10 -13.53 -11.40 -14.97
CA ALA A 10 -14.80 -10.92 -14.47
C ALA A 10 -15.34 -11.91 -13.40
N LEU A 11 -15.78 -11.36 -12.27
CA LEU A 11 -16.41 -12.16 -11.23
C LEU A 11 -17.71 -12.80 -11.72
N PRO A 12 -18.12 -13.94 -11.17
CA PRO A 12 -19.42 -14.53 -11.44
C PRO A 12 -20.56 -13.54 -11.13
N ASP A 13 -21.55 -13.45 -12.01
CA ASP A 13 -22.74 -12.61 -11.80
C ASP A 13 -23.91 -13.49 -11.33
N LEU A 14 -24.39 -13.27 -10.09
CA LEU A 14 -25.52 -13.99 -9.51
C LEU A 14 -26.88 -13.42 -9.92
N ALA A 15 -26.90 -12.45 -10.86
CA ALA A 15 -28.10 -11.91 -11.51
C ALA A 15 -29.20 -11.43 -10.54
N GLY A 16 -28.81 -10.84 -9.43
CA GLY A 16 -29.74 -10.34 -8.39
C GLY A 16 -30.33 -11.42 -7.50
N ARG A 17 -29.75 -12.65 -7.47
CA ARG A 17 -30.18 -13.72 -6.57
C ARG A 17 -30.19 -13.23 -5.12
N THR A 18 -31.26 -13.55 -4.40
CA THR A 18 -31.31 -13.37 -2.94
C THR A 18 -30.67 -14.57 -2.27
N ILE A 19 -29.75 -14.30 -1.36
CA ILE A 19 -29.05 -15.32 -0.54
C ILE A 19 -29.58 -15.23 0.89
N GLN A 20 -30.14 -16.34 1.37
CA GLN A 20 -30.59 -16.47 2.76
C GLN A 20 -29.43 -16.88 3.66
N ILE A 21 -29.07 -16.02 4.61
CA ILE A 21 -27.92 -16.22 5.49
C ILE A 21 -28.38 -16.38 6.93
N ALA A 22 -28.07 -17.51 7.57
CA ALA A 22 -28.22 -17.68 8.99
C ALA A 22 -27.06 -17.02 9.75
N VAL A 23 -27.39 -16.33 10.87
CA VAL A 23 -26.45 -15.61 11.73
C VAL A 23 -27.01 -15.57 13.16
N GLU A 24 -26.15 -15.71 14.20
CA GLU A 24 -26.62 -15.70 15.60
C GLU A 24 -26.81 -14.29 16.16
N ASN A 25 -26.00 -13.34 15.73
CA ASN A 25 -25.94 -11.96 16.27
C ASN A 25 -25.50 -11.86 17.74
N ALA A 26 -24.66 -12.80 18.18
CA ALA A 26 -24.14 -12.88 19.53
C ALA A 26 -22.62 -13.07 19.61
N TYR A 27 -21.90 -12.92 18.50
CA TYR A 27 -20.48 -13.22 18.38
C TYR A 27 -19.63 -12.02 17.94
N LEU A 28 -19.19 -11.20 18.90
CA LEU A 28 -18.33 -10.03 18.68
C LEU A 28 -16.93 -10.43 18.15
N PRO A 29 -16.34 -9.66 17.23
CA PRO A 29 -16.90 -8.53 16.47
C PRO A 29 -17.48 -8.99 15.12
N PHE A 30 -17.69 -10.30 14.92
CA PHE A 30 -18.18 -10.88 13.66
C PHE A 30 -19.61 -10.48 13.37
N ASN A 31 -20.52 -10.71 14.32
CA ASN A 31 -21.92 -10.33 14.19
C ASN A 31 -22.55 -10.11 15.57
N TYR A 32 -23.27 -9.02 15.73
CA TYR A 32 -23.95 -8.67 16.97
C TYR A 32 -24.96 -7.56 16.75
N VAL A 33 -25.89 -7.43 17.71
CA VAL A 33 -26.84 -6.31 17.74
C VAL A 33 -26.26 -5.20 18.61
N ASP A 34 -26.07 -4.03 18.01
CA ASP A 34 -25.64 -2.84 18.72
C ASP A 34 -26.70 -2.41 19.75
N VAL A 35 -26.34 -2.35 21.02
CA VAL A 35 -27.28 -2.07 22.13
C VAL A 35 -27.85 -0.66 22.12
N ASP A 36 -27.13 0.30 21.52
CA ASP A 36 -27.56 1.70 21.49
C ASP A 36 -28.48 1.98 20.31
N THR A 37 -28.24 1.34 19.16
CA THR A 37 -29.01 1.55 17.93
C THR A 37 -30.05 0.47 17.65
N GLY A 38 -29.86 -0.73 18.17
CA GLY A 38 -30.66 -1.92 17.87
C GLY A 38 -30.41 -2.48 16.46
N GLU A 39 -29.33 -2.06 15.79
CA GLU A 39 -28.99 -2.52 14.46
C GLU A 39 -27.99 -3.67 14.53
N ALA A 40 -28.19 -4.70 13.69
CA ALA A 40 -27.25 -5.79 13.54
C ALA A 40 -26.05 -5.31 12.67
N LYS A 41 -24.85 -5.59 13.14
CA LYS A 41 -23.60 -5.19 12.48
C LYS A 41 -22.46 -6.14 12.84
N GLY A 42 -21.32 -5.99 12.16
CA GLY A 42 -20.12 -6.76 12.41
C GLY A 42 -19.35 -7.02 11.14
N TRP A 43 -18.22 -7.71 11.30
CA TRP A 43 -17.35 -8.09 10.18
C TRP A 43 -18.09 -8.91 9.12
N ASP A 44 -18.94 -9.86 9.53
CA ASP A 44 -19.72 -10.71 8.65
C ASP A 44 -20.66 -9.90 7.76
N TYR A 45 -21.30 -8.88 8.33
CA TYR A 45 -22.19 -7.98 7.58
C TYR A 45 -21.44 -7.19 6.54
N ASP A 46 -20.30 -6.60 6.91
CA ASP A 46 -19.48 -5.81 5.99
C ASP A 46 -18.89 -6.68 4.88
N ALA A 47 -18.36 -7.86 5.22
CA ALA A 47 -17.77 -8.78 4.25
C ALA A 47 -18.83 -9.29 3.26
N MET A 48 -19.99 -9.74 3.73
CA MET A 48 -21.05 -10.25 2.86
C MET A 48 -21.71 -9.15 2.01
N ASN A 49 -21.85 -7.94 2.53
CA ASN A 49 -22.32 -6.80 1.74
C ASN A 49 -21.38 -6.51 0.56
N GLU A 50 -20.08 -6.52 0.80
CA GLU A 50 -19.06 -6.33 -0.24
C GLU A 50 -19.06 -7.50 -1.26
N ILE A 51 -19.12 -8.73 -0.77
CA ILE A 51 -19.23 -9.94 -1.62
C ILE A 51 -20.45 -9.82 -2.54
N CYS A 52 -21.60 -9.46 -2.00
CA CYS A 52 -22.82 -9.33 -2.80
C CYS A 52 -22.81 -8.12 -3.75
N ALA A 53 -22.15 -7.03 -3.40
CA ALA A 53 -21.94 -5.91 -4.31
C ALA A 53 -21.12 -6.36 -5.53
N ARG A 54 -20.08 -7.18 -5.34
CA ARG A 54 -19.23 -7.72 -6.42
C ARG A 54 -19.93 -8.78 -7.27
N LEU A 55 -20.74 -9.63 -6.65
CA LEU A 55 -21.39 -10.76 -7.30
C LEU A 55 -22.79 -10.42 -7.84
N ASN A 56 -23.28 -9.18 -7.67
CA ASN A 56 -24.64 -8.76 -8.05
C ASN A 56 -25.70 -9.67 -7.40
N CYS A 57 -25.71 -9.73 -6.04
CA CYS A 57 -26.70 -10.45 -5.25
C CYS A 57 -27.36 -9.54 -4.19
N THR A 58 -28.36 -10.05 -3.52
CA THR A 58 -29.03 -9.41 -2.36
C THR A 58 -28.98 -10.34 -1.17
N LEU A 59 -28.93 -9.80 0.04
CA LEU A 59 -28.83 -10.56 1.29
C LEU A 59 -30.15 -10.54 2.04
N GLU A 60 -30.58 -11.70 2.52
CA GLU A 60 -31.66 -11.86 3.47
C GLU A 60 -31.06 -12.50 4.75
N TRP A 61 -30.85 -11.67 5.78
CA TRP A 61 -30.31 -12.11 7.06
C TRP A 61 -31.39 -12.70 7.94
N ILE A 62 -31.12 -13.90 8.48
CA ILE A 62 -32.05 -14.64 9.32
C ILE A 62 -31.35 -14.95 10.64
N GLU A 63 -31.82 -14.33 11.72
CA GLU A 63 -31.32 -14.62 13.06
C GLU A 63 -31.72 -16.03 13.46
N PHE A 64 -30.71 -16.83 13.84
CA PHE A 64 -30.87 -18.25 14.09
C PHE A 64 -29.87 -18.76 15.12
N GLY A 65 -30.32 -19.52 16.12
CA GLY A 65 -29.46 -19.99 17.20
C GLY A 65 -28.36 -20.94 16.75
N TRP A 66 -27.20 -20.78 17.35
CA TRP A 66 -25.98 -21.55 17.02
C TRP A 66 -26.16 -23.06 17.11
N ASP A 67 -26.82 -23.57 18.14
CA ASP A 67 -26.93 -24.99 18.50
C ASP A 67 -27.39 -25.91 17.35
N THR A 68 -28.22 -25.37 16.46
CA THR A 68 -28.79 -26.08 15.32
C THR A 68 -28.39 -25.49 13.96
N MET A 69 -27.65 -24.39 13.93
CA MET A 69 -27.30 -23.65 12.70
C MET A 69 -26.58 -24.54 11.67
N ILE A 70 -25.49 -25.21 12.07
CA ILE A 70 -24.71 -26.06 11.16
C ILE A 70 -25.54 -27.17 10.56
N ALA A 71 -26.38 -27.85 11.37
CA ALA A 71 -27.26 -28.91 10.91
C ALA A 71 -28.34 -28.36 9.94
N SER A 72 -28.92 -27.22 10.27
CA SER A 72 -29.96 -26.58 9.42
C SER A 72 -29.42 -26.13 8.06
N VAL A 73 -28.17 -25.61 8.02
CA VAL A 73 -27.48 -25.31 6.75
C VAL A 73 -27.22 -26.60 5.97
N ALA A 74 -26.68 -27.65 6.62
CA ALA A 74 -26.41 -28.92 5.97
C ALA A 74 -27.67 -29.55 5.35
N GLU A 75 -28.85 -29.35 5.98
CA GLU A 75 -30.17 -29.77 5.48
C GLU A 75 -30.74 -28.85 4.38
N GLY A 76 -30.09 -27.74 4.07
CA GLY A 76 -30.50 -26.79 3.03
C GLY A 76 -31.68 -25.88 3.45
N GLN A 77 -31.82 -25.60 4.74
CA GLN A 77 -32.84 -24.65 5.23
C GLN A 77 -32.43 -23.20 4.91
N PHE A 78 -31.13 -22.95 4.77
CA PHE A 78 -30.51 -21.68 4.39
C PHE A 78 -29.55 -21.90 3.21
N ASP A 79 -29.30 -20.85 2.42
CA ASP A 79 -28.28 -20.90 1.38
C ASP A 79 -26.87 -20.99 1.96
N MET A 80 -26.65 -20.38 3.13
CA MET A 80 -25.38 -20.39 3.87
C MET A 80 -25.56 -19.88 5.31
N ALA A 81 -24.49 -19.98 6.11
CA ALA A 81 -24.37 -19.26 7.36
C ALA A 81 -23.00 -18.60 7.50
N THR A 82 -22.94 -17.56 8.33
CA THR A 82 -21.73 -16.90 8.78
C THR A 82 -21.85 -16.57 10.26
N ASP A 83 -20.82 -16.92 11.04
CA ASP A 83 -20.83 -16.76 12.49
C ASP A 83 -19.45 -17.09 13.10
N GLY A 84 -18.37 -16.68 12.43
CA GLY A 84 -17.02 -17.07 12.84
C GLY A 84 -16.84 -18.59 12.89
N ILE A 85 -17.33 -19.31 11.87
CA ILE A 85 -17.44 -20.78 11.90
C ILE A 85 -16.10 -21.44 11.60
N THR A 86 -15.53 -22.13 12.59
CA THR A 86 -14.31 -22.92 12.42
C THR A 86 -14.50 -24.03 11.40
N ILE A 87 -13.61 -24.11 10.41
CA ILE A 87 -13.52 -25.19 9.43
C ILE A 87 -12.94 -26.42 10.13
N THR A 88 -13.75 -27.48 10.30
CA THR A 88 -13.27 -28.74 10.86
C THR A 88 -13.57 -29.90 9.93
N GLU A 89 -12.78 -30.99 10.03
CA GLU A 89 -13.03 -32.21 9.27
C GLU A 89 -14.46 -32.77 9.53
N LYS A 90 -14.87 -32.79 10.78
CA LYS A 90 -16.20 -33.24 11.19
C LYS A 90 -17.35 -32.44 10.57
N ARG A 91 -17.23 -31.10 10.55
CA ARG A 91 -18.22 -30.21 9.91
C ARG A 91 -18.19 -30.34 8.40
N SER A 92 -16.99 -30.53 7.82
CA SER A 92 -16.77 -30.74 6.39
C SER A 92 -17.33 -32.07 5.86
N GLU A 93 -17.65 -33.05 6.72
CA GLU A 93 -18.36 -34.27 6.29
C GLU A 93 -19.80 -33.97 5.85
N ILE A 94 -20.49 -33.03 6.50
CA ILE A 94 -21.91 -32.73 6.31
C ILE A 94 -22.22 -31.44 5.56
N ALA A 95 -21.27 -30.51 5.46
CA ALA A 95 -21.44 -29.22 4.82
C ALA A 95 -20.21 -28.87 3.99
N ASP A 96 -20.33 -27.91 3.08
CA ASP A 96 -19.19 -27.33 2.36
C ASP A 96 -18.79 -26.01 3.00
N PHE A 97 -17.52 -25.63 2.83
CA PHE A 97 -17.00 -24.37 3.34
C PHE A 97 -16.44 -23.52 2.20
N SER A 98 -16.39 -22.19 2.42
CA SER A 98 -15.50 -21.32 1.67
C SER A 98 -14.04 -21.67 1.99
N VAL A 99 -13.09 -21.05 1.28
CA VAL A 99 -11.72 -20.90 1.78
C VAL A 99 -11.73 -20.21 3.15
N GLY A 100 -10.75 -20.49 3.99
CA GLY A 100 -10.61 -19.82 5.27
C GLY A 100 -10.33 -18.34 5.08
N TYR A 101 -11.17 -17.46 5.63
CA TYR A 101 -11.03 -16.01 5.46
C TYR A 101 -10.28 -15.33 6.59
N ILE A 102 -10.20 -15.95 7.76
CA ILE A 102 -9.42 -15.52 8.93
C ILE A 102 -8.84 -16.73 9.62
N ALA A 103 -7.54 -16.72 9.94
CA ALA A 103 -6.95 -17.61 10.91
C ALA A 103 -7.14 -17.02 12.31
N THR A 104 -7.58 -17.84 13.25
CA THR A 104 -7.73 -17.45 14.65
C THR A 104 -7.08 -18.48 15.56
N GLU A 105 -6.68 -18.05 16.75
CA GLU A 105 -6.20 -18.91 17.82
C GLU A 105 -7.22 -18.95 18.94
N GLN A 106 -7.35 -20.07 19.63
CA GLN A 106 -8.16 -20.12 20.84
C GLN A 106 -7.31 -19.76 22.05
N ARG A 107 -7.83 -18.88 22.89
CA ARG A 107 -7.18 -18.40 24.11
C ARG A 107 -8.14 -18.41 25.29
N MET A 108 -7.62 -18.11 26.46
CA MET A 108 -8.43 -18.04 27.68
C MET A 108 -8.79 -16.57 27.98
N LEU A 109 -10.09 -16.27 28.07
CA LEU A 109 -10.63 -15.01 28.57
C LEU A 109 -10.94 -15.17 30.06
N VAL A 110 -10.47 -14.21 30.86
CA VAL A 110 -10.66 -14.20 32.32
C VAL A 110 -11.10 -12.82 32.81
N ARG A 111 -11.51 -12.72 34.07
CA ARG A 111 -11.76 -11.40 34.67
C ARG A 111 -10.49 -10.60 34.78
N LEU A 112 -10.56 -9.30 34.53
CA LEU A 112 -9.43 -8.38 34.66
C LEU A 112 -8.83 -8.45 36.08
N GLY A 113 -7.51 -8.66 36.13
CA GLY A 113 -6.78 -8.76 37.40
C GLY A 113 -6.92 -10.12 38.10
N GLU A 114 -7.23 -11.18 37.34
CA GLU A 114 -7.19 -12.56 37.86
C GLU A 114 -5.78 -12.92 38.34
N ASP A 115 -5.63 -13.32 39.58
CA ASP A 115 -4.36 -13.60 40.23
C ASP A 115 -4.19 -15.05 40.73
N ARG A 116 -5.24 -15.88 40.60
CA ARG A 116 -5.20 -17.29 40.99
C ARG A 116 -4.43 -18.18 40.02
N PHE A 117 -4.36 -17.75 38.76
CA PHE A 117 -3.67 -18.45 37.67
C PHE A 117 -3.32 -17.43 36.57
N SER A 118 -2.32 -17.76 35.76
CA SER A 118 -1.82 -16.90 34.66
C SER A 118 -1.76 -17.63 33.31
N SER A 119 -2.09 -18.92 33.29
CA SER A 119 -2.07 -19.75 32.09
C SER A 119 -3.16 -20.83 32.11
N PRO A 120 -3.53 -21.37 30.93
CA PRO A 120 -4.44 -22.52 30.86
C PRO A 120 -3.97 -23.74 31.65
N ASP A 121 -2.66 -24.01 31.69
CA ASP A 121 -2.09 -25.12 32.45
C ASP A 121 -2.26 -24.95 33.97
N GLU A 122 -2.05 -23.75 34.49
CA GLU A 122 -2.27 -23.41 35.90
C GLU A 122 -3.77 -23.49 36.24
N PHE A 123 -4.65 -23.01 35.34
CA PHE A 123 -6.10 -23.18 35.47
C PHE A 123 -6.50 -24.67 35.56
N ALA A 124 -5.98 -25.50 34.63
CA ALA A 124 -6.26 -26.92 34.59
C ALA A 124 -5.82 -27.65 35.87
N ALA A 125 -4.69 -27.21 36.49
CA ALA A 125 -4.14 -27.80 37.70
C ALA A 125 -5.01 -27.54 38.95
N ASP A 126 -5.82 -26.48 39.00
CA ASP A 126 -6.73 -26.20 40.11
C ASP A 126 -8.13 -26.78 39.81
N SER A 127 -8.44 -27.88 40.48
CA SER A 127 -9.73 -28.58 40.28
C SER A 127 -10.96 -27.83 40.80
N SER A 128 -10.77 -26.69 41.46
CA SER A 128 -11.89 -25.87 41.93
C SER A 128 -12.38 -24.86 40.91
N LEU A 129 -11.59 -24.59 39.86
CA LEU A 129 -11.90 -23.64 38.80
C LEU A 129 -12.79 -24.30 37.73
N ILE A 130 -13.75 -23.54 37.19
CA ILE A 130 -14.69 -24.00 36.19
C ILE A 130 -14.69 -23.08 34.96
N LEU A 131 -14.82 -23.66 33.78
CA LEU A 131 -15.00 -22.94 32.50
C LEU A 131 -16.46 -22.78 32.16
N GLY A 132 -16.81 -21.69 31.51
CA GLY A 132 -18.09 -21.52 30.84
C GLY A 132 -17.88 -21.60 29.34
N GLU A 133 -18.76 -22.31 28.60
CA GLU A 133 -18.61 -22.47 27.16
C GLU A 133 -19.97 -22.57 26.47
N GLN A 134 -20.02 -22.07 25.20
CA GLN A 134 -21.19 -22.26 24.37
C GLN A 134 -21.18 -23.67 23.78
N VAL A 135 -22.31 -24.39 23.88
CA VAL A 135 -22.44 -25.76 23.37
C VAL A 135 -22.22 -25.85 21.86
N GLY A 136 -21.62 -26.94 21.40
CA GLY A 136 -21.46 -27.22 19.97
C GLY A 136 -20.36 -26.42 19.28
N THR A 137 -19.56 -25.64 20.05
CA THR A 137 -18.40 -24.89 19.54
C THR A 137 -17.13 -25.74 19.64
N THR A 138 -16.09 -25.37 18.88
CA THR A 138 -14.74 -25.90 19.04
C THR A 138 -14.11 -25.47 20.36
N ASN A 139 -14.53 -24.30 20.88
CA ASN A 139 -14.12 -23.77 22.19
C ASN A 139 -14.59 -24.70 23.32
N TYR A 140 -15.84 -25.20 23.26
CA TYR A 140 -16.35 -26.21 24.19
C TYR A 140 -15.52 -27.48 24.16
N ASP A 141 -15.22 -28.01 22.96
CA ASP A 141 -14.41 -29.23 22.81
C ASP A 141 -12.99 -29.03 23.39
N THR A 142 -12.37 -27.87 23.18
CA THR A 142 -11.07 -27.48 23.74
C THR A 142 -11.11 -27.36 25.26
N ALA A 143 -12.14 -26.73 25.81
CA ALA A 143 -12.34 -26.60 27.25
C ALA A 143 -12.50 -27.98 27.92
N VAL A 144 -13.31 -28.86 27.32
CA VAL A 144 -13.48 -30.25 27.81
C VAL A 144 -12.15 -31.02 27.75
N ALA A 145 -11.38 -30.85 26.69
CA ALA A 145 -10.05 -31.47 26.59
C ALA A 145 -9.09 -30.94 27.68
N LEU A 146 -9.17 -29.67 28.03
CA LEU A 146 -8.32 -29.03 29.01
C LEU A 146 -8.62 -29.44 30.45
N VAL A 147 -9.91 -29.42 30.87
CA VAL A 147 -10.31 -29.57 32.27
C VAL A 147 -11.22 -30.76 32.56
N GLY A 148 -11.79 -31.39 31.53
CA GLY A 148 -12.81 -32.43 31.63
C GLY A 148 -14.24 -31.86 31.69
N GLU A 149 -15.21 -32.62 31.17
CA GLU A 149 -16.62 -32.19 31.02
C GLU A 149 -17.27 -31.76 32.36
N ASP A 150 -16.91 -32.42 33.47
CA ASP A 150 -17.44 -32.09 34.81
C ASP A 150 -17.10 -30.66 35.30
N ARG A 151 -16.12 -30.00 34.63
CA ARG A 151 -15.67 -28.64 34.96
C ARG A 151 -16.05 -27.61 33.91
N VAL A 152 -16.90 -27.96 32.96
CA VAL A 152 -17.40 -27.05 31.91
C VAL A 152 -18.89 -26.81 32.10
N VAL A 153 -19.27 -25.56 32.30
CA VAL A 153 -20.68 -25.13 32.33
C VAL A 153 -21.09 -24.73 30.93
N ALA A 154 -22.10 -25.40 30.41
CA ALA A 154 -22.61 -25.20 29.07
C ALA A 154 -23.67 -24.07 29.04
N PHE A 155 -23.55 -23.18 28.04
CA PHE A 155 -24.47 -22.10 27.73
C PHE A 155 -24.96 -22.19 26.29
N ASP A 156 -26.12 -21.63 26.00
CA ASP A 156 -26.72 -21.63 24.67
C ASP A 156 -26.18 -20.48 23.79
N ASP A 157 -25.60 -19.43 24.40
CA ASP A 157 -25.20 -18.18 23.76
C ASP A 157 -23.84 -17.70 24.29
N PHE A 158 -22.98 -17.22 23.38
CA PHE A 158 -21.62 -16.80 23.74
C PHE A 158 -21.60 -15.52 24.58
N GLY A 159 -22.47 -14.57 24.29
CA GLY A 159 -22.61 -13.35 25.06
C GLY A 159 -23.01 -13.63 26.51
N VAL A 160 -23.94 -14.58 26.74
CA VAL A 160 -24.34 -15.07 28.08
C VAL A 160 -23.16 -15.74 28.78
N THR A 161 -22.35 -16.52 28.05
CA THR A 161 -21.12 -17.15 28.59
C THR A 161 -20.16 -16.09 29.16
N VAL A 162 -19.89 -15.04 28.39
CA VAL A 162 -19.00 -13.94 28.83
C VAL A 162 -19.61 -13.14 30.00
N GLN A 163 -20.92 -12.91 30.00
CA GLN A 163 -21.58 -12.26 31.15
C GLN A 163 -21.49 -13.12 32.41
N SER A 164 -21.58 -14.44 32.32
CA SER A 164 -21.37 -15.37 33.42
C SER A 164 -19.94 -15.32 33.99
N LEU A 165 -18.94 -15.15 33.14
CA LEU A 165 -17.55 -14.89 33.54
C LEU A 165 -17.44 -13.57 34.31
N ILE A 166 -18.04 -12.48 33.79
CA ILE A 166 -18.02 -11.16 34.44
C ILE A 166 -18.73 -11.21 35.80
N ALA A 167 -19.85 -11.95 35.91
CA ALA A 167 -20.60 -12.11 37.13
C ALA A 167 -19.85 -12.98 38.18
N GLY A 168 -18.89 -13.79 37.76
CA GLY A 168 -18.15 -14.68 38.65
C GLY A 168 -18.81 -16.06 38.84
N ASP A 169 -19.72 -16.42 37.98
CA ASP A 169 -20.38 -17.74 38.01
C ASP A 169 -19.48 -18.81 37.40
N VAL A 170 -18.54 -18.42 36.49
CA VAL A 170 -17.45 -19.23 35.94
C VAL A 170 -16.13 -18.50 36.12
N ASP A 171 -15.00 -19.21 35.99
CA ASP A 171 -13.67 -18.65 36.27
C ASP A 171 -12.91 -18.30 34.99
N GLY A 172 -13.23 -18.88 33.87
CA GLY A 172 -12.62 -18.62 32.56
C GLY A 172 -13.54 -19.06 31.42
N VAL A 173 -13.21 -18.63 30.21
CA VAL A 173 -13.87 -18.99 28.95
C VAL A 173 -12.77 -19.23 27.92
N VAL A 174 -12.82 -20.34 27.19
CA VAL A 174 -12.02 -20.54 26.00
C VAL A 174 -12.70 -19.84 24.83
N ILE A 175 -11.97 -18.99 24.13
CA ILE A 175 -12.55 -18.11 23.10
C ILE A 175 -11.56 -17.93 21.96
N ASP A 176 -12.05 -17.77 20.74
CA ASP A 176 -11.22 -17.32 19.62
C ASP A 176 -10.62 -15.96 19.94
N GLU A 177 -9.33 -15.79 19.70
CA GLU A 177 -8.63 -14.54 20.04
C GLU A 177 -9.29 -13.31 19.42
N THR A 178 -9.77 -13.42 18.18
CA THR A 178 -10.53 -12.40 17.47
C THR A 178 -11.78 -11.95 18.25
N ALA A 179 -12.58 -12.92 18.71
CA ALA A 179 -13.78 -12.65 19.50
C ALA A 179 -13.43 -12.17 20.92
N GLY A 180 -12.40 -12.77 21.51
CA GLY A 180 -11.89 -12.36 22.83
C GLY A 180 -11.44 -10.90 22.87
N GLN A 181 -10.76 -10.43 21.82
CA GLN A 181 -10.41 -9.02 21.67
C GLN A 181 -11.64 -8.12 21.52
N GLY A 182 -12.67 -8.57 20.79
CA GLY A 182 -13.95 -7.86 20.69
C GLY A 182 -14.62 -7.67 22.05
N TYR A 183 -14.76 -8.77 22.81
CA TYR A 183 -15.33 -8.71 24.17
C TYR A 183 -14.47 -7.90 25.15
N GLN A 184 -13.15 -8.01 25.05
CA GLN A 184 -12.23 -7.18 25.84
C GLN A 184 -12.35 -5.69 25.47
N GLY A 185 -12.53 -5.35 24.19
CA GLY A 185 -12.75 -3.98 23.75
C GLY A 185 -14.00 -3.35 24.35
N GLU A 186 -15.12 -4.09 24.39
CA GLU A 186 -16.37 -3.64 25.01
C GLU A 186 -16.36 -3.66 26.56
N ASN A 187 -15.52 -4.50 27.16
CA ASN A 187 -15.46 -4.72 28.61
C ASN A 187 -14.02 -4.57 29.13
N ALA A 188 -13.29 -3.54 28.65
CA ALA A 188 -11.87 -3.32 28.97
C ALA A 188 -11.56 -3.18 30.46
N ASP A 189 -12.55 -2.85 31.26
CA ASP A 189 -12.47 -2.75 32.72
C ASP A 189 -12.89 -4.04 33.46
N LYS A 190 -13.23 -5.12 32.76
CA LYS A 190 -13.80 -6.33 33.36
C LYS A 190 -13.12 -7.62 32.97
N VAL A 191 -12.64 -7.75 31.72
CA VAL A 191 -12.05 -8.99 31.20
C VAL A 191 -10.74 -8.75 30.45
N GLU A 192 -9.91 -9.79 30.38
CA GLU A 192 -8.65 -9.80 29.66
C GLU A 192 -8.34 -11.20 29.12
N LEU A 193 -7.62 -11.25 27.99
CA LEU A 193 -7.06 -12.49 27.43
C LEU A 193 -5.74 -12.83 28.12
N ILE A 194 -5.56 -14.09 28.49
CA ILE A 194 -4.34 -14.58 29.15
C ILE A 194 -3.78 -15.83 28.45
N GLY A 195 -2.53 -16.13 28.74
CA GLY A 195 -1.85 -17.36 28.36
C GLY A 195 -1.46 -17.43 26.88
N GLU A 196 -0.93 -18.59 26.50
CA GLU A 196 -0.56 -18.90 25.12
C GLU A 196 -1.76 -19.51 24.36
N SER A 197 -1.64 -19.62 23.05
CA SER A 197 -2.63 -20.27 22.17
C SER A 197 -2.90 -21.70 22.57
N LEU A 198 -4.18 -22.09 22.59
CA LEU A 198 -4.64 -23.45 22.84
C LEU A 198 -4.81 -24.25 21.53
N SER A 199 -5.20 -23.59 20.46
CA SER A 199 -5.31 -24.16 19.10
C SER A 199 -5.22 -23.03 18.06
N SER A 200 -5.05 -23.40 16.79
CA SER A 200 -5.11 -22.46 15.65
C SER A 200 -6.02 -23.05 14.60
N ASP A 201 -7.00 -22.28 14.17
CA ASP A 201 -8.06 -22.73 13.27
C ASP A 201 -8.38 -21.67 12.20
N TRP A 202 -8.92 -22.13 11.05
CA TRP A 202 -9.45 -21.26 10.01
C TRP A 202 -10.96 -21.08 10.16
N LEU A 203 -11.44 -19.86 10.03
CA LEU A 203 -12.86 -19.52 9.96
C LEU A 203 -13.31 -19.46 8.50
N GLY A 204 -14.48 -20.03 8.21
CA GLY A 204 -15.06 -20.05 6.86
C GLY A 204 -16.58 -19.91 6.87
N PHE A 205 -17.14 -19.44 5.75
CA PHE A 205 -18.57 -19.49 5.51
C PHE A 205 -19.00 -20.92 5.24
N ILE A 206 -20.16 -21.33 5.76
CA ILE A 206 -20.67 -22.69 5.62
C ILE A 206 -21.87 -22.77 4.68
N PHE A 207 -21.97 -23.84 3.89
CA PHE A 207 -22.97 -24.05 2.85
C PHE A 207 -23.50 -25.49 2.88
N PRO A 208 -24.71 -25.73 2.34
CA PRO A 208 -25.15 -27.09 2.04
C PRO A 208 -24.15 -27.79 1.10
N LYS A 209 -24.02 -29.11 1.23
CA LYS A 209 -23.16 -29.89 0.32
C LYS A 209 -23.53 -29.68 -1.15
N GLY A 210 -22.50 -29.39 -1.97
CA GLY A 210 -22.65 -29.17 -3.40
C GLY A 210 -23.25 -27.81 -3.76
N SER A 211 -23.22 -26.83 -2.84
CA SER A 211 -23.72 -25.49 -3.10
C SER A 211 -22.98 -24.81 -4.25
N ASP A 212 -23.75 -24.19 -5.16
CA ASP A 212 -23.23 -23.42 -6.29
C ASP A 212 -22.69 -22.05 -5.88
N LEU A 213 -22.85 -21.63 -4.61
CA LEU A 213 -22.35 -20.37 -4.06
C LEU A 213 -20.89 -20.43 -3.63
N VAL A 214 -20.32 -21.61 -3.31
CA VAL A 214 -18.94 -21.73 -2.81
C VAL A 214 -17.93 -21.11 -3.79
N GLY A 215 -18.03 -21.46 -5.08
CA GLY A 215 -17.13 -20.94 -6.11
C GLY A 215 -17.21 -19.41 -6.28
N PRO A 216 -18.40 -18.83 -6.49
CA PRO A 216 -18.56 -17.39 -6.57
C PRO A 216 -18.06 -16.63 -5.32
N ILE A 217 -18.39 -17.10 -4.12
CA ILE A 217 -17.96 -16.45 -2.87
C ILE A 217 -16.45 -16.53 -2.71
N ASN A 218 -15.82 -17.68 -3.00
CA ASN A 218 -14.36 -17.77 -3.00
C ASN A 218 -13.70 -16.84 -4.01
N ALA A 219 -14.28 -16.68 -5.20
CA ALA A 219 -13.79 -15.72 -6.20
C ALA A 219 -13.90 -14.27 -5.71
N ALA A 220 -14.99 -13.92 -5.02
CA ALA A 220 -15.13 -12.59 -4.41
C ALA A 220 -14.12 -12.36 -3.29
N LEU A 221 -13.92 -13.34 -2.38
CA LEU A 221 -12.87 -13.28 -1.34
C LEU A 221 -11.47 -13.11 -1.94
N ALA A 222 -11.17 -13.87 -3.00
CA ALA A 222 -9.90 -13.74 -3.73
C ALA A 222 -9.71 -12.33 -4.32
N SER A 223 -10.77 -11.77 -4.93
CA SER A 223 -10.77 -10.40 -5.45
C SER A 223 -10.59 -9.36 -4.34
N MET A 224 -11.28 -9.53 -3.20
CA MET A 224 -11.17 -8.63 -2.04
C MET A 224 -9.78 -8.69 -1.38
N LYS A 225 -9.16 -9.87 -1.35
CA LYS A 225 -7.75 -9.99 -0.94
C LYS A 225 -6.84 -9.24 -1.92
N GLY A 226 -7.05 -9.47 -3.22
CA GLY A 226 -6.22 -8.91 -4.27
C GLY A 226 -6.19 -7.38 -4.30
N ASP A 227 -7.33 -6.72 -4.08
CA ASP A 227 -7.43 -5.25 -4.10
C ASP A 227 -7.33 -4.58 -2.73
N GLY A 228 -7.11 -5.36 -1.66
CA GLY A 228 -6.94 -4.85 -0.30
C GLY A 228 -8.23 -4.59 0.48
N THR A 229 -9.41 -4.73 -0.14
CA THR A 229 -10.69 -4.48 0.53
C THR A 229 -10.91 -5.36 1.76
N LEU A 230 -10.43 -6.63 1.71
CA LEU A 230 -10.50 -7.52 2.86
C LEU A 230 -9.69 -6.99 4.05
N ALA A 231 -8.51 -6.45 3.79
CA ALA A 231 -7.67 -5.82 4.82
C ALA A 231 -8.32 -4.55 5.40
N GLU A 232 -9.01 -3.76 4.58
CA GLU A 232 -9.75 -2.58 5.05
C GLU A 232 -10.92 -2.96 5.97
N ILE A 233 -11.67 -4.01 5.62
CA ILE A 233 -12.76 -4.52 6.46
C ILE A 233 -12.19 -5.01 7.80
N ASN A 234 -11.10 -5.76 7.78
CA ASN A 234 -10.45 -6.23 9.00
C ASN A 234 -9.95 -5.09 9.87
N GLY A 235 -9.31 -4.06 9.29
CA GLY A 235 -8.84 -2.88 10.01
C GLY A 235 -9.95 -2.09 10.73
N ARG A 236 -11.21 -2.24 10.29
CA ARG A 236 -12.37 -1.61 10.96
C ARG A 236 -12.84 -2.37 12.19
N TRP A 237 -12.72 -3.70 12.20
CA TRP A 237 -13.30 -4.57 13.21
C TRP A 237 -12.29 -5.13 14.20
N PHE A 238 -11.05 -5.30 13.77
CA PHE A 238 -9.95 -5.81 14.60
C PHE A 238 -8.94 -4.70 14.90
N GLY A 239 -8.36 -4.71 16.09
CA GLY A 239 -7.39 -3.69 16.49
C GLY A 239 -6.07 -3.76 15.69
N PRO A 240 -5.25 -2.70 15.74
CA PRO A 240 -4.00 -2.62 14.97
C PRO A 240 -2.94 -3.67 15.41
N ASP A 241 -3.10 -4.26 16.57
CA ASP A 241 -2.21 -5.30 17.10
C ASP A 241 -2.61 -6.71 16.63
N PHE A 242 -3.72 -6.83 15.87
CA PHE A 242 -4.22 -8.09 15.36
C PHE A 242 -3.69 -8.33 13.95
N ALA A 243 -2.70 -9.22 13.83
CA ALA A 243 -2.17 -9.67 12.55
C ALA A 243 -3.08 -10.74 11.93
N VAL A 244 -4.00 -10.36 11.06
CA VAL A 244 -4.79 -11.30 10.27
C VAL A 244 -3.95 -11.82 9.11
N THR A 245 -3.83 -13.14 8.98
CA THR A 245 -3.28 -13.76 7.78
C THR A 245 -4.40 -14.22 6.86
N TYR A 246 -4.17 -14.13 5.54
CA TYR A 246 -5.10 -14.57 4.50
C TYR A 246 -4.49 -15.68 3.66
N ASP A 247 -3.58 -16.46 4.23
CA ASP A 247 -2.75 -17.42 3.50
C ASP A 247 -3.57 -18.53 2.83
N ASP A 248 -4.75 -18.84 3.38
CA ASP A 248 -5.67 -19.82 2.78
C ASP A 248 -6.41 -19.27 1.55
N ILE A 249 -6.47 -17.95 1.36
CA ILE A 249 -7.08 -17.36 0.17
C ILE A 249 -6.03 -17.24 -0.93
N ASP A 250 -6.09 -18.11 -1.93
CA ASP A 250 -5.37 -17.93 -3.18
C ASP A 250 -6.10 -16.89 -4.04
N CYS A 251 -5.59 -15.68 -4.11
CA CYS A 251 -6.19 -14.65 -4.96
C CYS A 251 -5.96 -14.91 -6.47
N GLY A 252 -5.04 -15.83 -6.85
CA GLY A 252 -4.86 -16.25 -8.23
C GLY A 252 -4.79 -15.09 -9.22
N ALA A 253 -5.66 -15.13 -10.22
CA ALA A 253 -5.73 -14.08 -11.25
C ALA A 253 -6.33 -12.74 -10.78
N TYR A 254 -6.88 -12.66 -9.57
CA TYR A 254 -7.36 -11.41 -8.95
C TYR A 254 -6.25 -10.73 -8.12
N CYS A 255 -5.15 -11.43 -7.81
CA CYS A 255 -4.01 -10.76 -7.23
C CYS A 255 -3.50 -9.70 -8.19
N PRO A 256 -3.18 -8.49 -7.71
CA PRO A 256 -2.34 -7.63 -8.51
C PRO A 256 -1.08 -8.43 -8.85
N PRO A 257 -0.59 -8.35 -10.11
CA PRO A 257 0.67 -9.02 -10.47
C PRO A 257 1.72 -8.62 -9.45
N VAL A 258 2.45 -9.60 -8.91
CA VAL A 258 3.52 -9.32 -7.94
C VAL A 258 4.47 -8.32 -8.59
N ILE A 259 4.52 -7.13 -8.03
CA ILE A 259 5.35 -6.04 -8.55
C ILE A 259 6.83 -6.36 -8.30
N GLY A 260 7.71 -6.04 -9.25
CA GLY A 260 9.14 -6.35 -9.14
C GLY A 260 9.51 -7.75 -9.65
N THR A 261 8.70 -8.34 -10.53
CA THR A 261 9.01 -9.60 -11.24
C THR A 261 9.27 -9.34 -12.72
N ASP A 262 9.83 -10.34 -13.43
CA ASP A 262 10.04 -10.26 -14.89
C ASP A 262 8.74 -9.97 -15.66
N GLU A 263 7.60 -10.43 -15.14
CA GLU A 263 6.28 -10.23 -15.75
C GLU A 263 5.67 -8.87 -15.41
N ASN A 264 6.03 -8.30 -14.26
CA ASN A 264 5.54 -7.02 -13.75
C ASN A 264 6.67 -6.23 -13.06
N PRO A 265 7.63 -5.69 -13.82
CA PRO A 265 8.76 -4.95 -13.25
C PRO A 265 8.29 -3.65 -12.58
N ILE A 266 9.06 -3.19 -11.60
CA ILE A 266 8.94 -1.84 -11.06
C ILE A 266 9.45 -0.87 -12.12
N ILE A 267 8.65 0.11 -12.49
CA ILE A 267 9.07 1.13 -13.44
C ILE A 267 9.64 2.34 -12.70
N TRP A 268 10.91 2.63 -12.93
CA TRP A 268 11.55 3.85 -12.45
C TRP A 268 11.63 4.89 -13.58
N ALA A 269 10.87 5.97 -13.44
CA ALA A 269 10.79 7.03 -14.45
C ALA A 269 11.77 8.18 -14.14
N PHE A 270 12.44 8.62 -15.17
CA PHE A 270 13.45 9.69 -15.14
C PHE A 270 13.04 10.87 -16.00
N VAL A 271 13.25 12.11 -15.49
CA VAL A 271 13.14 13.32 -16.31
C VAL A 271 14.34 13.43 -17.26
N PRO A 272 14.19 14.03 -18.45
CA PRO A 272 15.29 14.18 -19.42
C PRO A 272 16.25 15.32 -18.98
N SER A 273 16.98 15.11 -17.88
CA SER A 273 17.88 16.13 -17.31
C SER A 273 19.33 15.99 -17.82
N GLY A 274 19.72 14.83 -18.36
CA GLY A 274 21.04 14.53 -18.93
C GLY A 274 20.97 14.10 -20.40
N GLU A 275 22.08 13.56 -20.91
CA GLU A 275 22.10 12.93 -22.23
C GLU A 275 21.31 11.62 -22.18
N MET A 276 20.26 11.52 -23.00
CA MET A 276 19.29 10.41 -22.99
C MET A 276 19.94 9.02 -22.97
N ASP A 277 20.93 8.80 -23.84
CA ASP A 277 21.62 7.50 -23.96
C ASP A 277 22.42 7.16 -22.69
N GLN A 278 22.98 8.15 -22.01
CA GLN A 278 23.71 7.95 -20.75
C GLN A 278 22.77 7.65 -19.60
N VAL A 279 21.65 8.38 -19.52
CA VAL A 279 20.61 8.14 -18.51
C VAL A 279 20.06 6.72 -18.66
N VAL A 280 19.70 6.29 -19.86
CA VAL A 280 19.20 4.94 -20.13
C VAL A 280 20.22 3.86 -19.75
N ALA A 281 21.48 4.06 -20.14
CA ALA A 281 22.53 3.06 -19.86
C ALA A 281 22.86 2.95 -18.38
N GLY A 282 22.99 4.08 -17.66
CA GLY A 282 23.27 4.08 -16.21
C GLY A 282 22.10 3.54 -15.40
N ALA A 283 20.87 3.90 -15.78
CA ALA A 283 19.66 3.41 -15.14
C ALA A 283 19.47 1.89 -15.32
N GLY A 284 19.85 1.33 -16.50
CA GLY A 284 19.85 -0.12 -16.71
C GLY A 284 20.87 -0.84 -15.82
N GLU A 285 22.10 -0.33 -15.75
CA GLU A 285 23.15 -0.88 -14.86
C GLU A 285 22.71 -0.82 -13.38
N LEU A 286 22.05 0.25 -12.98
CA LEU A 286 21.49 0.40 -11.62
C LEU A 286 20.38 -0.62 -11.35
N GLY A 287 19.50 -0.87 -12.32
CA GLY A 287 18.44 -1.87 -12.23
C GLY A 287 18.98 -3.27 -11.97
N ASP A 288 20.06 -3.64 -12.70
CA ASP A 288 20.73 -4.93 -12.50
C ASP A 288 21.32 -5.06 -11.08
N LEU A 289 21.98 -4.01 -10.58
CA LEU A 289 22.54 -4.00 -9.22
C LEU A 289 21.46 -4.06 -8.14
N LEU A 290 20.34 -3.38 -8.34
CA LEU A 290 19.19 -3.43 -7.42
C LEU A 290 18.55 -4.82 -7.42
N TYR A 291 18.48 -5.49 -8.57
CA TYR A 291 18.01 -6.87 -8.63
C TYR A 291 18.91 -7.81 -7.82
N GLU A 292 20.24 -7.68 -7.93
CA GLU A 292 21.18 -8.48 -7.14
C GLU A 292 20.99 -8.29 -5.62
N GLN A 293 20.62 -7.08 -5.19
CA GLN A 293 20.45 -6.75 -3.78
C GLN A 293 19.07 -7.11 -3.23
N SER A 294 18.00 -6.92 -4.02
CA SER A 294 16.62 -7.02 -3.53
C SER A 294 15.84 -8.20 -4.12
N GLY A 295 16.30 -8.78 -5.24
CA GLY A 295 15.54 -9.72 -6.04
C GLY A 295 14.37 -9.08 -6.81
N LEU A 296 14.24 -7.73 -6.79
CA LEU A 296 13.19 -7.00 -7.49
C LEU A 296 13.65 -6.57 -8.89
N VAL A 297 12.86 -6.92 -9.89
CA VAL A 297 13.10 -6.48 -11.27
C VAL A 297 12.65 -5.03 -11.44
N ILE A 298 13.56 -4.18 -11.89
CA ILE A 298 13.33 -2.75 -12.11
C ILE A 298 13.62 -2.42 -13.56
N ASP A 299 12.60 -1.94 -14.27
CA ASP A 299 12.74 -1.37 -15.59
C ASP A 299 12.80 0.15 -15.52
N THR A 300 13.48 0.76 -16.47
CA THR A 300 13.66 2.20 -16.50
C THR A 300 12.88 2.84 -17.64
N LEU A 301 12.27 3.99 -17.36
CA LEU A 301 11.54 4.82 -18.32
C LEU A 301 12.14 6.22 -18.33
N VAL A 302 12.69 6.66 -19.45
CA VAL A 302 13.07 8.08 -19.63
C VAL A 302 11.94 8.77 -20.40
N ALA A 303 11.27 9.73 -19.77
CA ALA A 303 10.20 10.47 -20.40
C ALA A 303 10.74 11.52 -21.40
N THR A 304 9.89 11.95 -22.33
CA THR A 304 10.23 13.00 -23.31
C THR A 304 10.28 14.40 -22.70
N ASP A 305 9.58 14.59 -21.59
CA ASP A 305 9.50 15.83 -20.84
C ASP A 305 9.19 15.55 -19.35
N TYR A 306 9.27 16.58 -18.53
CA TYR A 306 9.04 16.48 -17.10
C TYR A 306 7.58 16.16 -16.73
N ALA A 307 6.63 16.64 -17.54
CA ALA A 307 5.21 16.36 -17.33
C ALA A 307 4.89 14.87 -17.53
N GLY A 308 5.56 14.21 -18.47
CA GLY A 308 5.39 12.79 -18.74
C GLY A 308 5.70 11.90 -17.55
N VAL A 309 6.71 12.25 -16.74
CA VAL A 309 7.01 11.51 -15.49
C VAL A 309 5.89 11.70 -14.46
N ILE A 310 5.42 12.94 -14.28
CA ILE A 310 4.30 13.24 -13.37
C ILE A 310 3.04 12.47 -13.80
N GLU A 311 2.74 12.42 -15.11
CA GLU A 311 1.59 11.68 -15.62
C GLU A 311 1.73 10.18 -15.45
N ALA A 312 2.94 9.64 -15.62
CA ALA A 312 3.20 8.21 -15.43
C ALA A 312 3.01 7.80 -13.95
N MET A 313 3.42 8.64 -13.01
CA MET A 313 3.28 8.38 -11.57
C MET A 313 1.86 8.64 -11.06
N CYS A 314 1.13 9.60 -11.65
CA CYS A 314 -0.20 10.04 -11.21
C CYS A 314 -1.35 9.41 -12.01
N ALA A 315 -1.09 8.43 -12.86
CA ALA A 315 -2.15 7.71 -13.55
C ALA A 315 -3.00 6.91 -12.53
N GLU A 316 -4.26 6.64 -12.85
CA GLU A 316 -5.18 5.84 -12.00
C GLU A 316 -4.58 4.46 -11.67
N GLU A 317 -3.90 3.85 -12.66
CA GLU A 317 -2.92 2.78 -12.44
C GLU A 317 -1.53 3.38 -12.72
N ALA A 318 -0.71 3.55 -11.69
CA ALA A 318 0.60 4.15 -11.83
C ALA A 318 1.46 3.36 -12.84
N LYS A 319 1.85 4.03 -13.92
CA LYS A 319 2.72 3.46 -14.98
C LYS A 319 4.19 3.52 -14.58
N ALA A 320 4.51 4.30 -13.56
CA ALA A 320 5.81 4.35 -12.92
C ALA A 320 5.61 4.38 -11.40
N GLN A 321 6.22 3.44 -10.70
CA GLN A 321 6.15 3.32 -9.25
C GLN A 321 7.17 4.22 -8.57
N ILE A 322 8.29 4.47 -9.24
CA ILE A 322 9.37 5.33 -8.77
C ILE A 322 9.57 6.46 -9.79
N GLY A 323 9.88 7.65 -9.30
CA GLY A 323 10.28 8.78 -10.12
C GLY A 323 11.54 9.46 -9.59
N SER A 324 12.35 9.98 -10.52
CA SER A 324 13.42 10.95 -10.22
C SER A 324 12.98 12.31 -10.74
N LEU A 325 12.19 13.02 -9.94
CA LEU A 325 11.63 14.32 -10.26
C LEU A 325 12.50 15.45 -9.70
N ALA A 326 12.68 16.50 -10.49
CA ALA A 326 13.25 17.74 -9.99
C ALA A 326 12.32 18.35 -8.92
N THR A 327 12.87 19.16 -8.02
CA THR A 327 12.16 19.71 -6.84
C THR A 327 10.77 20.27 -7.15
N PHE A 328 10.62 21.10 -8.20
CA PHE A 328 9.33 21.69 -8.54
C PHE A 328 8.36 20.67 -9.14
N SER A 329 8.84 19.78 -10.00
CA SER A 329 8.05 18.69 -10.59
C SER A 329 7.53 17.75 -9.51
N TYR A 330 8.35 17.46 -8.49
CA TYR A 330 7.92 16.70 -7.31
C TYR A 330 6.78 17.42 -6.56
N LEU A 331 6.91 18.72 -6.29
CA LEU A 331 5.85 19.48 -5.60
C LEU A 331 4.52 19.42 -6.37
N LEU A 332 4.57 19.50 -7.70
CA LEU A 332 3.38 19.37 -8.54
C LEU A 332 2.80 17.95 -8.50
N ALA A 333 3.62 16.92 -8.53
CA ALA A 333 3.18 15.53 -8.45
C ALA A 333 2.57 15.23 -7.07
N ASN A 334 3.18 15.74 -5.99
CA ASN A 334 2.65 15.61 -4.63
C ASN A 334 1.26 16.28 -4.52
N GLU A 335 1.10 17.52 -5.01
CA GLU A 335 -0.20 18.21 -4.99
C GLU A 335 -1.24 17.53 -5.88
N LYS A 336 -0.82 16.99 -7.04
CA LYS A 336 -1.74 16.37 -8.01
C LYS A 336 -2.28 15.04 -7.55
N CYS A 337 -1.45 14.18 -6.96
CA CYS A 337 -1.80 12.79 -6.66
C CYS A 337 -1.16 12.21 -5.39
N GLY A 338 -0.39 12.97 -4.63
CA GLY A 338 0.19 12.49 -3.38
C GLY A 338 1.48 11.69 -3.55
N VAL A 339 2.27 11.94 -4.60
CA VAL A 339 3.64 11.38 -4.72
C VAL A 339 4.46 11.77 -3.49
N GLU A 340 5.16 10.84 -2.89
CA GLU A 340 5.97 11.03 -1.68
C GLU A 340 7.47 10.90 -1.99
N ALA A 341 8.29 11.82 -1.43
CA ALA A 341 9.74 11.76 -1.54
C ALA A 341 10.33 11.11 -0.28
N GLU A 342 11.24 10.15 -0.45
CA GLU A 342 11.87 9.44 0.67
C GLU A 342 13.39 9.57 0.68
N LEU A 343 14.04 9.64 -0.46
CA LEU A 343 15.47 9.82 -0.56
C LEU A 343 15.80 11.09 -1.37
N VAL A 344 16.88 11.75 -1.01
CA VAL A 344 17.46 12.85 -1.77
C VAL A 344 18.87 12.48 -2.22
N ALA A 345 19.19 12.80 -3.48
CA ALA A 345 20.52 12.54 -4.02
C ALA A 345 21.58 13.46 -3.36
N VAL A 346 22.73 12.89 -3.08
CA VAL A 346 23.93 13.66 -2.75
C VAL A 346 24.82 13.71 -3.98
N ARG A 347 25.18 14.92 -4.44
CA ARG A 347 26.08 15.13 -5.59
C ARG A 347 27.28 15.93 -5.11
N TYR A 348 28.46 15.40 -5.35
CA TYR A 348 29.72 16.07 -4.94
C TYR A 348 29.72 16.48 -3.45
N GLY A 349 29.12 15.63 -2.58
CA GLY A 349 29.03 15.87 -1.14
C GLY A 349 27.96 16.90 -0.71
N SER A 350 27.03 17.28 -1.60
CA SER A 350 25.94 18.22 -1.30
C SER A 350 24.57 17.63 -1.65
N ALA A 351 23.59 17.80 -0.76
CA ALA A 351 22.17 17.50 -1.03
C ALA A 351 21.45 18.64 -1.77
N THR A 352 22.19 19.70 -2.15
CA THR A 352 21.66 20.86 -2.87
C THR A 352 22.57 21.25 -4.02
N TYR A 353 21.98 21.86 -5.04
CA TYR A 353 22.67 22.43 -6.18
C TYR A 353 22.15 23.85 -6.46
N LYS A 354 22.69 24.52 -7.50
CA LYS A 354 22.25 25.83 -7.93
C LYS A 354 21.92 25.86 -9.41
N GLY A 355 20.97 26.72 -9.77
CA GLY A 355 20.73 27.12 -11.14
C GLY A 355 21.57 28.32 -11.52
N GLN A 356 21.77 28.54 -12.82
CA GLN A 356 22.46 29.68 -13.40
C GLN A 356 21.72 30.18 -14.62
N ILE A 357 21.78 31.50 -14.82
CA ILE A 357 21.37 32.19 -16.05
C ILE A 357 22.64 32.65 -16.76
N PHE A 358 22.76 32.34 -18.02
CA PHE A 358 23.95 32.64 -18.82
C PHE A 358 23.58 33.28 -20.15
N VAL A 359 24.52 34.03 -20.68
CA VAL A 359 24.46 34.76 -21.96
C VAL A 359 25.78 34.59 -22.70
N ARG A 360 25.85 34.99 -23.97
CA ARG A 360 27.15 35.10 -24.64
C ARG A 360 27.93 36.27 -24.10
N ASN A 361 29.23 36.12 -23.91
CA ASN A 361 30.13 37.19 -23.41
C ASN A 361 30.21 38.42 -24.35
N ASP A 362 29.90 38.24 -25.63
CA ASP A 362 29.87 39.30 -26.64
C ASP A 362 28.47 39.94 -26.80
N SER A 363 27.46 39.53 -26.03
CA SER A 363 26.09 40.04 -26.11
C SER A 363 25.91 41.44 -25.51
N GLY A 364 26.82 41.86 -24.63
CA GLY A 364 26.70 43.10 -23.87
C GLY A 364 25.66 43.07 -22.76
N ILE A 365 25.04 41.92 -22.48
CA ILE A 365 24.07 41.72 -21.38
C ILE A 365 24.85 41.30 -20.13
N THR A 366 24.67 42.06 -19.05
CA THR A 366 25.38 41.85 -17.77
C THR A 366 24.45 41.76 -16.57
N GLU A 367 23.15 42.08 -16.75
CA GLU A 367 22.15 42.10 -15.70
C GLU A 367 20.82 41.54 -16.19
N LEU A 368 20.06 40.90 -15.29
CA LEU A 368 18.75 40.27 -15.62
C LEU A 368 17.74 41.28 -16.21
N ALA A 369 17.76 42.54 -15.78
CA ALA A 369 16.86 43.58 -16.28
C ALA A 369 17.04 43.87 -17.78
N GLN A 370 18.20 43.53 -18.37
CA GLN A 370 18.48 43.70 -19.81
C GLN A 370 17.93 42.57 -20.67
N LEU A 371 17.31 41.57 -20.05
CA LEU A 371 16.67 40.44 -20.77
C LEU A 371 15.26 40.78 -21.27
N ALA A 372 14.72 41.95 -20.98
CA ALA A 372 13.52 42.44 -21.64
C ALA A 372 13.72 42.51 -23.18
N ASP A 373 12.71 42.09 -23.93
CA ASP A 373 12.71 41.97 -25.40
C ASP A 373 13.79 41.01 -25.94
N LYS A 374 14.27 40.01 -25.13
CA LYS A 374 15.26 39.00 -25.50
C LYS A 374 14.64 37.63 -25.63
N THR A 375 15.26 36.77 -26.45
CA THR A 375 14.93 35.33 -26.53
C THR A 375 15.58 34.56 -25.41
N PHE A 376 14.85 33.61 -24.82
CA PHE A 376 15.31 32.82 -23.67
C PHE A 376 15.14 31.34 -23.89
N CYS A 377 16.24 30.59 -23.88
CA CYS A 377 16.24 29.13 -23.92
C CYS A 377 16.06 28.54 -22.52
N ARG A 378 15.05 27.68 -22.33
CA ARG A 378 14.87 26.88 -21.12
C ARG A 378 14.88 25.38 -21.46
N PRO A 379 15.36 24.51 -20.56
CA PRO A 379 15.35 23.06 -20.77
C PRO A 379 13.94 22.49 -20.92
N ASP A 380 13.06 22.85 -19.96
CA ASP A 380 11.68 22.37 -19.82
C ASP A 380 10.87 23.39 -18.98
N PRO A 381 9.57 23.59 -19.22
CA PRO A 381 8.71 24.47 -18.43
C PRO A 381 8.66 24.14 -16.93
N LEU A 382 8.89 22.88 -16.54
CA LEU A 382 8.86 22.38 -15.17
C LEU A 382 10.25 22.23 -14.53
N SER A 383 11.33 22.54 -15.29
CA SER A 383 12.68 22.49 -14.76
C SER A 383 12.90 23.51 -13.65
N THR A 384 13.25 23.05 -12.46
CA THR A 384 13.46 23.93 -11.28
C THR A 384 14.58 24.93 -11.53
N SER A 385 15.77 24.45 -11.92
CA SER A 385 16.96 25.30 -12.14
C SER A 385 16.97 25.98 -13.51
N GLY A 386 16.34 25.38 -14.53
CA GLY A 386 16.34 25.89 -15.88
C GLY A 386 15.19 26.87 -16.19
N TRP A 387 14.12 26.89 -15.36
CA TRP A 387 13.01 27.78 -15.63
C TRP A 387 12.31 28.34 -14.39
N ILE A 388 11.89 27.53 -13.43
CA ILE A 388 11.06 28.02 -12.32
C ILE A 388 11.79 29.07 -11.50
N VAL A 389 12.99 28.76 -11.02
CA VAL A 389 13.81 29.70 -10.25
C VAL A 389 14.28 30.88 -11.12
N PRO A 390 14.79 30.67 -12.35
CA PRO A 390 15.07 31.76 -13.26
C PRO A 390 13.89 32.71 -13.52
N SER A 391 12.67 32.19 -13.69
CA SER A 391 11.49 33.03 -13.91
C SER A 391 11.18 33.93 -12.69
N ILE A 392 11.43 33.43 -11.47
CA ILE A 392 11.30 34.22 -10.24
C ILE A 392 12.39 35.29 -10.17
N GLN A 393 13.64 34.97 -10.54
CA GLN A 393 14.75 35.91 -10.56
C GLN A 393 14.52 37.04 -11.60
N LEU A 394 13.99 36.70 -12.78
CA LEU A 394 13.62 37.68 -13.79
C LEU A 394 12.54 38.65 -13.28
N ARG A 395 11.46 38.12 -12.68
CA ARG A 395 10.41 38.95 -12.07
C ARG A 395 10.97 39.89 -10.96
N ALA A 396 11.88 39.37 -10.14
CA ALA A 396 12.53 40.15 -9.10
C ALA A 396 13.40 41.27 -9.68
N ALA A 397 13.94 41.11 -10.89
CA ALA A 397 14.69 42.09 -11.64
C ALA A 397 13.79 43.03 -12.47
N GLY A 398 12.47 42.89 -12.42
CA GLY A 398 11.50 43.74 -13.12
C GLY A 398 11.19 43.27 -14.56
N VAL A 399 11.52 42.03 -14.94
CA VAL A 399 11.20 41.41 -16.23
C VAL A 399 10.16 40.32 -15.99
N ASP A 400 8.92 40.51 -16.43
CA ASP A 400 7.93 39.44 -16.40
C ASP A 400 8.15 38.48 -17.59
N PRO A 401 8.56 37.22 -17.35
CA PRO A 401 8.84 36.29 -18.44
C PRO A 401 7.67 36.06 -19.41
N ALA A 402 6.43 36.25 -18.95
CA ALA A 402 5.25 36.03 -19.76
C ALA A 402 4.95 37.16 -20.76
N THR A 403 5.42 38.38 -20.50
CA THR A 403 5.06 39.55 -21.28
C THR A 403 6.26 40.31 -21.82
N ASP A 404 7.41 40.23 -21.12
CA ASP A 404 8.55 41.11 -21.40
C ASP A 404 9.69 40.37 -22.14
N LEU A 405 9.66 39.05 -22.24
CA LEU A 405 10.57 38.31 -23.13
C LEU A 405 10.02 38.29 -24.56
N ALA A 406 10.91 38.40 -25.55
CA ALA A 406 10.52 38.32 -26.96
C ALA A 406 10.00 36.92 -27.31
N GLU A 407 10.69 35.90 -26.83
CA GLU A 407 10.33 34.47 -27.06
C GLU A 407 10.93 33.61 -25.95
N ILE A 408 10.20 32.54 -25.56
CA ILE A 408 10.70 31.47 -24.70
C ILE A 408 10.80 30.21 -25.55
N VAL A 409 12.03 29.70 -25.68
CA VAL A 409 12.31 28.49 -26.47
C VAL A 409 12.45 27.30 -25.55
N ASP A 410 11.62 26.27 -25.72
CA ASP A 410 11.73 24.98 -25.04
C ASP A 410 12.81 24.14 -25.76
N ALA A 411 13.99 24.09 -25.16
CA ALA A 411 15.15 23.45 -25.78
C ALA A 411 15.12 21.91 -25.70
N GLY A 412 14.30 21.34 -24.79
CA GLY A 412 14.15 19.91 -24.59
C GLY A 412 15.19 19.26 -23.68
N GLY A 413 16.14 20.03 -23.12
CA GLY A 413 17.15 19.55 -22.18
C GLY A 413 18.17 20.62 -21.79
N HIS A 414 18.95 20.35 -20.75
CA HIS A 414 19.92 21.29 -20.22
C HIS A 414 21.07 21.58 -21.19
N SER A 415 21.64 20.54 -21.80
CA SER A 415 22.70 20.66 -22.82
C SER A 415 22.20 21.45 -24.05
N ALA A 416 20.96 21.21 -24.49
CA ALA A 416 20.36 21.91 -25.62
C ALA A 416 20.09 23.40 -25.30
N SER A 417 19.70 23.73 -24.06
CA SER A 417 19.56 25.13 -23.62
C SER A 417 20.93 25.86 -23.66
N VAL A 418 22.00 25.19 -23.22
CA VAL A 418 23.37 25.73 -23.31
C VAL A 418 23.80 25.93 -24.76
N ALA A 419 23.60 24.90 -25.61
CA ALA A 419 23.98 24.94 -27.02
C ALA A 419 23.23 26.03 -27.80
N GLY A 420 21.91 26.24 -27.50
CA GLY A 420 21.10 27.29 -28.11
C GLY A 420 21.64 28.70 -27.86
N VAL A 421 22.12 28.96 -26.64
CA VAL A 421 22.78 30.28 -26.36
C VAL A 421 24.18 30.32 -26.98
N TYR A 422 24.95 29.26 -26.92
CA TYR A 422 26.26 29.19 -27.52
C TYR A 422 26.21 29.48 -29.06
N ASN A 423 25.27 28.86 -29.74
CA ASN A 423 25.04 29.04 -31.17
C ASN A 423 24.40 30.40 -31.54
N GLY A 424 23.84 31.13 -30.56
CA GLY A 424 23.15 32.39 -30.77
C GLY A 424 21.70 32.26 -31.22
N ASP A 425 21.08 31.08 -31.01
CA ASP A 425 19.66 30.84 -31.25
C ASP A 425 18.80 31.52 -30.19
N CYS A 426 19.35 31.66 -28.96
CA CYS A 426 18.77 32.45 -27.88
C CYS A 426 19.78 33.50 -27.35
N ASP A 427 19.27 34.66 -26.91
CA ASP A 427 20.10 35.71 -26.27
C ASP A 427 20.58 35.30 -24.88
N ALA A 428 19.74 34.52 -24.14
CA ALA A 428 20.01 34.02 -22.82
C ALA A 428 19.44 32.61 -22.63
N GLY A 429 19.93 31.92 -21.62
CA GLY A 429 19.39 30.63 -21.20
C GLY A 429 19.65 30.35 -19.73
N ALA A 430 19.03 29.29 -19.26
CA ALA A 430 19.23 28.80 -17.90
C ALA A 430 19.41 27.30 -17.83
N SER A 431 20.14 26.86 -16.80
CA SER A 431 20.42 25.46 -16.51
C SER A 431 20.88 25.31 -15.06
N TYR A 432 21.24 24.08 -14.65
CA TYR A 432 22.00 23.90 -13.41
C TYR A 432 23.44 24.39 -13.57
N VAL A 433 24.10 24.71 -12.46
CA VAL A 433 25.52 25.10 -12.43
C VAL A 433 26.35 23.97 -13.04
N ASP A 434 27.33 24.35 -13.87
CA ASP A 434 28.24 23.48 -14.60
C ASP A 434 27.65 22.72 -15.81
N ALA A 435 26.34 22.84 -16.11
CA ALA A 435 25.77 22.25 -17.33
C ALA A 435 26.46 22.69 -18.64
N ARG A 436 27.20 23.80 -18.62
CA ARG A 436 28.03 24.23 -19.77
C ARG A 436 29.12 23.19 -20.13
N GLY A 437 29.63 22.46 -19.11
CA GLY A 437 30.56 21.37 -19.30
C GLY A 437 30.04 20.20 -20.12
N ASN A 438 28.71 20.01 -20.15
CA ASN A 438 28.12 18.91 -20.91
C ASN A 438 28.36 18.98 -22.42
N ILE A 439 28.62 20.15 -22.96
CA ILE A 439 28.88 20.36 -24.38
C ILE A 439 30.35 20.74 -24.68
N GLU A 440 31.25 20.63 -23.68
CA GLU A 440 32.65 21.04 -23.80
C GLU A 440 33.41 20.15 -24.79
N GLU A 441 33.05 18.88 -24.95
CA GLU A 441 33.66 17.95 -25.92
C GLU A 441 33.47 18.45 -27.37
N ASP A 442 32.26 18.91 -27.69
CA ASP A 442 31.91 19.46 -29.00
C ASP A 442 32.27 20.94 -29.14
N HIS A 443 32.28 21.68 -28.04
CA HIS A 443 32.52 23.13 -27.96
C HIS A 443 33.54 23.47 -26.87
N PRO A 444 34.83 23.22 -27.12
CA PRO A 444 35.89 23.38 -26.10
C PRO A 444 36.08 24.78 -25.52
N ASP A 445 35.53 25.79 -26.15
CA ASP A 445 35.56 27.19 -25.72
C ASP A 445 34.25 27.64 -25.04
N VAL A 446 33.29 26.73 -24.74
CA VAL A 446 31.99 27.09 -24.20
C VAL A 446 32.08 27.90 -22.90
N MET A 447 33.06 27.56 -22.05
CA MET A 447 33.28 28.30 -20.77
C MET A 447 33.77 29.71 -20.98
N ASP A 448 34.47 29.99 -22.09
CA ASP A 448 34.94 31.31 -22.46
C ASP A 448 33.87 32.14 -23.20
N VAL A 449 33.00 31.46 -23.96
CA VAL A 449 31.95 32.10 -24.78
C VAL A 449 30.69 32.41 -23.94
N LEU A 450 30.37 31.59 -22.98
CA LEU A 450 29.17 31.77 -22.15
C LEU A 450 29.51 32.37 -20.75
N GLU A 451 28.97 33.54 -20.45
CA GLU A 451 29.11 34.19 -19.17
C GLU A 451 27.87 33.99 -18.29
N VAL A 452 28.05 33.66 -17.00
CA VAL A 452 26.97 33.54 -16.01
C VAL A 452 26.66 34.90 -15.43
N ILE A 453 25.44 35.40 -15.62
CA ILE A 453 24.99 36.71 -15.12
C ILE A 453 24.17 36.61 -13.83
N ALA A 454 23.69 35.44 -13.48
CA ALA A 454 22.98 35.17 -12.20
C ALA A 454 23.11 33.72 -11.78
N THR A 455 23.14 33.50 -10.47
CA THR A 455 23.09 32.18 -9.84
C THR A 455 21.93 32.13 -8.84
N SER A 456 21.28 31.02 -8.72
CA SER A 456 20.15 30.84 -7.82
C SER A 456 20.55 30.70 -6.35
N VAL A 457 19.55 30.69 -5.46
CA VAL A 457 19.66 30.09 -4.13
C VAL A 457 19.88 28.57 -4.25
N ASP A 458 20.21 27.91 -3.13
CA ASP A 458 20.33 26.47 -3.09
C ASP A 458 18.97 25.82 -3.40
N ILE A 459 19.00 24.82 -4.27
CA ILE A 459 17.86 24.01 -4.71
C ILE A 459 18.13 22.59 -4.19
N PRO A 460 17.20 21.94 -3.49
CA PRO A 460 17.36 20.51 -3.16
C PRO A 460 17.59 19.69 -4.42
N ASN A 461 18.49 18.70 -4.34
CA ASN A 461 18.67 17.76 -5.43
C ASN A 461 17.37 16.96 -5.67
N ASP A 462 17.22 16.42 -6.85
CA ASP A 462 16.29 15.34 -7.13
C ASP A 462 16.61 14.11 -6.25
N GLY A 463 15.73 13.14 -6.23
CA GLY A 463 15.88 11.99 -5.38
C GLY A 463 14.97 10.86 -5.84
N VAL A 464 14.58 10.03 -4.91
CA VAL A 464 13.66 8.92 -5.12
C VAL A 464 12.29 9.30 -4.56
N GLN A 465 11.30 9.32 -5.44
CA GLN A 465 9.91 9.59 -5.10
C GLN A 465 9.05 8.39 -5.51
N TYR A 466 8.03 8.09 -4.69
CA TYR A 466 7.13 6.98 -4.89
C TYR A 466 5.74 7.45 -5.29
N ALA A 467 5.17 6.76 -6.28
CA ALA A 467 3.78 6.96 -6.70
C ALA A 467 2.80 6.53 -5.59
N PRO A 468 1.58 7.11 -5.55
CA PRO A 468 0.52 6.62 -4.66
C PRO A 468 0.25 5.13 -4.86
N GLY A 469 -0.02 4.41 -3.77
CA GLY A 469 -0.32 2.98 -3.82
C GLY A 469 0.89 2.04 -3.76
N VAL A 470 2.13 2.54 -3.85
CA VAL A 470 3.33 1.73 -3.55
C VAL A 470 3.37 1.47 -2.05
N SER A 471 3.32 0.20 -1.66
CA SER A 471 3.26 -0.19 -0.24
C SER A 471 4.51 0.26 0.51
N ARG A 472 4.35 0.53 1.81
CA ARG A 472 5.49 0.94 2.64
C ARG A 472 6.58 -0.13 2.68
N GLU A 473 6.19 -1.40 2.77
CA GLU A 473 7.12 -2.52 2.78
C GLU A 473 8.00 -2.55 1.52
N LEU A 474 7.38 -2.36 0.33
CA LEU A 474 8.12 -2.30 -0.93
C LEU A 474 9.04 -1.07 -0.99
N ARG A 475 8.60 0.09 -0.50
CA ARG A 475 9.43 1.31 -0.43
C ARG A 475 10.65 1.09 0.47
N ASP A 476 10.44 0.52 1.67
CA ASP A 476 11.51 0.23 2.62
C ASP A 476 12.53 -0.75 2.00
N GLN A 477 12.06 -1.82 1.35
CA GLN A 477 12.93 -2.79 0.64
C GLN A 477 13.74 -2.14 -0.48
N LEU A 478 13.12 -1.27 -1.28
CA LEU A 478 13.79 -0.54 -2.37
C LEU A 478 14.79 0.49 -1.85
N ASN A 479 14.44 1.23 -0.80
CA ASN A 479 15.33 2.21 -0.17
C ASN A 479 16.57 1.53 0.44
N ASP A 480 16.38 0.41 1.16
CA ASP A 480 17.47 -0.36 1.74
C ASP A 480 18.40 -0.91 0.64
N ALA A 481 17.82 -1.46 -0.43
CA ALA A 481 18.60 -1.96 -1.56
C ALA A 481 19.37 -0.82 -2.27
N LEU A 482 18.73 0.32 -2.50
CA LEU A 482 19.36 1.47 -3.14
C LEU A 482 20.51 2.03 -2.29
N ILE A 483 20.29 2.17 -0.98
CA ILE A 483 21.33 2.62 -0.05
C ILE A 483 22.52 1.64 -0.08
N ALA A 484 22.26 0.32 -0.03
CA ALA A 484 23.31 -0.70 -0.10
C ALA A 484 24.08 -0.67 -1.43
N VAL A 485 23.40 -0.48 -2.56
CA VAL A 485 24.03 -0.31 -3.87
C VAL A 485 24.91 0.94 -3.91
N MET A 486 24.45 2.05 -3.34
CA MET A 486 25.21 3.32 -3.30
C MET A 486 26.41 3.28 -2.35
N GLU A 487 26.56 2.27 -1.51
CA GLU A 487 27.79 2.01 -0.75
C GLU A 487 28.86 1.26 -1.56
N THR A 488 28.56 0.82 -2.79
CA THR A 488 29.49 0.11 -3.69
C THR A 488 30.10 1.05 -4.74
N GLU A 489 31.32 0.73 -5.22
CA GLU A 489 31.97 1.50 -6.31
C GLU A 489 31.18 1.37 -7.63
N GLU A 490 30.59 0.19 -7.90
CA GLU A 490 29.79 -0.08 -9.09
C GLU A 490 28.48 0.71 -9.06
N GLY A 491 27.79 0.77 -7.92
CA GLY A 491 26.53 1.51 -7.77
C GLY A 491 26.74 3.01 -7.92
N VAL A 492 27.78 3.57 -7.30
CA VAL A 492 28.16 4.97 -7.49
C VAL A 492 28.47 5.26 -8.95
N ALA A 493 29.22 4.38 -9.64
CA ALA A 493 29.55 4.58 -11.04
C ALA A 493 28.33 4.52 -11.97
N ALA A 494 27.38 3.60 -11.72
CA ALA A 494 26.13 3.50 -12.48
C ALA A 494 25.26 4.74 -12.29
N MET A 495 25.15 5.23 -11.06
CA MET A 495 24.37 6.40 -10.72
C MET A 495 25.01 7.71 -11.20
N ASP A 496 26.35 7.82 -11.15
CA ASP A 496 27.08 8.95 -11.73
C ASP A 496 26.87 9.02 -13.24
N LYS A 497 26.90 7.86 -13.92
CA LYS A 497 26.65 7.75 -15.36
C LYS A 497 25.21 8.15 -15.72
N ALA A 498 24.22 7.77 -14.90
CA ALA A 498 22.82 8.09 -15.13
C ALA A 498 22.50 9.57 -14.84
N TYR A 499 22.97 10.07 -13.69
CA TYR A 499 22.48 11.32 -13.11
C TYR A 499 23.55 12.18 -12.43
N SER A 500 24.82 11.83 -12.55
CA SER A 500 25.94 12.46 -11.83
C SER A 500 25.70 12.47 -10.30
N TRP A 501 25.10 11.42 -9.76
CA TRP A 501 25.00 11.21 -8.31
C TRP A 501 26.26 10.50 -7.81
N THR A 502 26.75 10.89 -6.64
CA THR A 502 28.03 10.37 -6.11
C THR A 502 27.89 9.97 -4.64
#